data_32f5c377599f74c65c3e49d66d805c9d
#
_entry.id   32f5c377599f74c65c3e49d66d805c9d
#
_cell.length_a   1.000
_cell.length_b   1.000
_cell.length_c   1.000
_cell.angle_alpha   90.00
_cell.angle_beta   90.00
_cell.angle_gamma   90.00
#
_symmetry.space_group_name_H-M   'P 1'
#
loop_
_entity.id
_entity.type
_entity.pdbx_description
1 polymer ?
#
loop_
_entity_poly.entity_id
_entity_poly.type
_entity_poly.pdbx_seq_one_letter_code
_entity_poly.pdbx_strand_id
1 'polypeptide(L)'
;RRVHGIFGAGGAGRQEQDERQDERPQMRGFHLFAIILRETLAMLSEIRYFCKIKHKSRIAMKDIIKLHDKKFKIMIPAEKIDEAVTAVADRINADYAGCPTPLFVGVLNGSFMFMSDLIKKIDFNNELSFVKLASYEGTSSTGEVKSLIGLNGSIEGRHVIVVEDIVDTGESIEHMMRDLQARRPASVEVCTLFFKPGSYRKQVPIKYRAMEIGNEFIVGYGLDYDQLGRSLKDIYVVTE
;
A
#
# COMPACT_ATOMS: atom_id res chain seq x y z
N ARG A 1 67.84 53.65 -8.88
CA ARG A 1 68.47 53.92 -10.17
C ARG A 1 67.35 53.94 -11.21
N ARG A 2 66.87 55.14 -11.65
CA ARG A 2 67.33 55.99 -12.76
C ARG A 2 67.35 55.17 -14.05
N VAL A 3 66.79 55.61 -15.19
CA VAL A 3 66.76 56.96 -15.79
C VAL A 3 65.77 56.91 -16.98
N HIS A 4 65.04 57.98 -17.24
CA HIS A 4 64.81 58.80 -18.43
C HIS A 4 64.64 58.11 -19.77
N GLY A 5 63.85 58.57 -20.66
CA GLY A 5 63.28 59.89 -21.02
C GLY A 5 62.66 59.82 -22.38
N ILE A 6 61.75 60.70 -22.58
CA ILE A 6 61.72 61.90 -23.43
C ILE A 6 61.08 61.71 -24.83
N PHE A 7 60.04 62.54 -25.03
CA PHE A 7 59.50 63.29 -26.17
C PHE A 7 59.16 62.67 -27.52
N GLY A 8 57.95 63.08 -27.94
CA GLY A 8 57.58 63.25 -29.34
C GLY A 8 56.12 63.57 -29.56
N ALA A 9 55.92 64.86 -29.85
CA ALA A 9 54.61 65.46 -30.11
C ALA A 9 54.08 65.13 -31.53
N GLY A 10 52.78 65.24 -31.69
CA GLY A 10 52.25 65.69 -32.95
C GLY A 10 50.96 65.04 -33.44
N GLY A 11 49.89 65.81 -33.58
CA GLY A 11 49.02 65.67 -34.68
C GLY A 11 47.55 65.40 -34.37
N ALA A 12 46.79 66.45 -34.53
CA ALA A 12 45.33 66.55 -34.48
C ALA A 12 44.61 65.67 -35.50
N GLY A 13 43.43 65.21 -35.14
CA GLY A 13 42.48 64.63 -36.06
C GLY A 13 41.15 64.23 -35.35
N ARG A 14 40.26 65.22 -35.26
CA ARG A 14 38.88 64.95 -34.90
C ARG A 14 38.26 64.00 -35.91
N GLN A 15 37.63 62.89 -35.39
CA GLN A 15 36.45 62.29 -36.00
C GLN A 15 35.56 61.79 -34.89
N GLU A 16 34.44 62.50 -34.73
CA GLU A 16 33.25 61.99 -34.06
C GLU A 16 32.77 60.73 -34.80
N GLN A 17 32.83 59.60 -34.15
CA GLN A 17 32.08 58.42 -34.55
C GLN A 17 30.99 58.12 -33.53
N ASP A 18 29.79 58.22 -34.02
CA ASP A 18 28.48 57.95 -33.48
C ASP A 18 28.45 56.49 -32.95
N GLU A 19 28.64 56.27 -31.62
CA GLU A 19 28.41 54.99 -30.96
C GLU A 19 26.91 54.85 -30.73
N ARG A 20 26.16 54.41 -31.73
CA ARG A 20 24.88 53.77 -31.52
C ARG A 20 25.14 52.34 -31.06
N GLN A 21 25.14 52.13 -29.76
CA GLN A 21 25.08 50.79 -29.16
C GLN A 21 23.74 50.13 -29.56
N ASP A 22 23.84 49.03 -30.32
CA ASP A 22 22.74 48.18 -30.72
C ASP A 22 22.30 47.33 -29.55
N GLU A 23 21.27 47.79 -28.80
CA GLU A 23 20.71 47.09 -27.63
C GLU A 23 19.75 45.93 -28.02
N ARG A 24 19.88 45.28 -29.15
CA ARG A 24 18.91 44.28 -29.65
C ARG A 24 19.22 42.81 -29.47
N PRO A 25 20.21 42.28 -28.80
CA PRO A 25 20.31 40.85 -28.60
C PRO A 25 19.56 40.32 -27.38
N GLN A 26 19.33 41.13 -26.31
CA GLN A 26 18.72 40.58 -25.07
C GLN A 26 17.21 40.30 -25.15
N MET A 27 16.44 41.06 -25.91
CA MET A 27 15.00 40.85 -25.99
C MET A 27 14.57 39.60 -26.78
N ARG A 28 15.40 39.11 -27.72
CA ARG A 28 15.10 37.88 -28.47
C ARG A 28 15.16 36.61 -27.59
N GLY A 29 16.11 36.57 -26.64
CA GLY A 29 16.22 35.44 -25.71
C GLY A 29 15.02 35.29 -24.75
N PHE A 30 14.54 36.42 -24.23
CA PHE A 30 13.36 36.41 -23.35
C PHE A 30 12.08 36.00 -24.06
N HIS A 31 11.90 36.39 -25.33
CA HIS A 31 10.72 36.03 -26.09
C HIS A 31 10.71 34.53 -26.43
N LEU A 32 11.86 33.96 -26.80
CA LEU A 32 12.01 32.53 -27.06
C LEU A 32 11.81 31.70 -25.81
N PHE A 33 12.36 32.14 -24.69
CA PHE A 33 12.18 31.49 -23.37
C PHE A 33 10.69 31.50 -22.92
N ALA A 34 10.01 32.61 -23.11
CA ALA A 34 8.56 32.73 -22.79
C ALA A 34 7.68 31.81 -23.67
N ILE A 35 8.04 31.66 -24.95
CA ILE A 35 7.34 30.74 -25.87
C ILE A 35 7.57 29.29 -25.44
N ILE A 36 8.81 28.89 -25.18
CA ILE A 36 9.14 27.53 -24.73
C ILE A 36 8.43 27.21 -23.40
N LEU A 37 8.44 28.13 -22.45
CA LEU A 37 7.79 27.97 -21.16
C LEU A 37 6.27 27.80 -21.31
N ARG A 38 5.64 28.58 -22.17
CA ARG A 38 4.21 28.51 -22.48
C ARG A 38 3.82 27.17 -23.13
N GLU A 39 4.60 26.69 -24.08
CA GLU A 39 4.36 25.41 -24.74
C GLU A 39 4.59 24.23 -23.79
N THR A 40 5.63 24.30 -22.92
CA THR A 40 5.88 23.28 -21.91
C THR A 40 4.76 23.22 -20.89
N LEU A 41 4.23 24.36 -20.44
CA LEU A 41 3.08 24.43 -19.52
C LEU A 41 1.80 23.91 -20.17
N ALA A 42 1.58 24.19 -21.46
CA ALA A 42 0.45 23.67 -22.22
C ALA A 42 0.53 22.13 -22.34
N MET A 43 1.71 21.60 -22.67
CA MET A 43 1.97 20.16 -22.75
C MET A 43 1.79 19.45 -21.41
N LEU A 44 2.24 20.06 -20.31
CA LEU A 44 2.03 19.55 -18.96
C LEU A 44 0.53 19.57 -18.55
N SER A 45 -0.22 20.58 -19.01
CA SER A 45 -1.67 20.64 -18.77
C SER A 45 -2.42 19.54 -19.55
N GLU A 46 -2.01 19.26 -20.77
CA GLU A 46 -2.57 18.17 -21.58
C GLU A 46 -2.21 16.79 -20.98
N ILE A 47 -0.98 16.57 -20.55
CA ILE A 47 -0.56 15.35 -19.86
C ILE A 47 -1.38 15.14 -18.59
N ARG A 48 -1.59 16.20 -17.78
CA ARG A 48 -2.47 16.14 -16.60
C ARG A 48 -3.92 15.84 -16.97
N TYR A 49 -4.42 16.39 -18.06
CA TYR A 49 -5.76 16.14 -18.57
C TYR A 49 -5.90 14.70 -19.07
N PHE A 50 -4.94 14.20 -19.86
CA PHE A 50 -4.89 12.79 -20.29
C PHE A 50 -4.72 11.80 -19.13
N CYS A 51 -3.90 12.11 -18.13
CA CYS A 51 -3.81 11.32 -16.91
C CYS A 51 -5.14 11.28 -16.14
N LYS A 52 -5.83 12.42 -16.00
CA LYS A 52 -7.16 12.48 -15.37
C LYS A 52 -8.22 11.70 -16.14
N ILE A 53 -8.22 11.77 -17.47
CA ILE A 53 -9.16 11.01 -18.32
C ILE A 53 -8.84 9.51 -18.25
N LYS A 54 -7.57 9.10 -18.39
CA LYS A 54 -7.18 7.68 -18.25
C LYS A 54 -7.50 7.15 -16.86
N HIS A 55 -7.35 7.96 -15.82
CA HIS A 55 -7.70 7.57 -14.45
C HIS A 55 -9.22 7.48 -14.28
N LYS A 56 -9.98 8.42 -14.84
CA LYS A 56 -11.45 8.41 -14.79
C LYS A 56 -12.08 7.30 -15.65
N SER A 57 -11.47 6.92 -16.78
CA SER A 57 -11.97 5.83 -17.64
C SER A 57 -11.58 4.43 -17.14
N ARG A 58 -10.59 4.32 -16.25
CA ARG A 58 -10.23 3.05 -15.57
C ARG A 58 -11.08 2.74 -14.35
N ILE A 59 -11.83 3.70 -13.85
CA ILE A 59 -12.71 3.56 -12.68
C ILE A 59 -14.15 3.85 -13.11
N ALA A 60 -14.62 3.20 -14.16
CA ALA A 60 -16.01 2.79 -14.19
C ALA A 60 -16.07 1.57 -13.27
N MET A 61 -16.37 1.77 -11.98
CA MET A 61 -16.69 0.69 -11.06
C MET A 61 -17.79 -0.12 -11.73
N LYS A 62 -17.48 -1.35 -12.12
CA LYS A 62 -18.51 -2.29 -12.52
C LYS A 62 -19.19 -2.71 -11.21
N ASP A 63 -20.36 -2.17 -10.93
CA ASP A 63 -21.15 -2.56 -9.76
C ASP A 63 -21.36 -4.08 -9.71
N ILE A 64 -21.32 -4.73 -10.87
CA ILE A 64 -21.39 -6.18 -11.04
C ILE A 64 -20.19 -6.65 -11.84
N ILE A 65 -19.49 -7.65 -11.33
CA ILE A 65 -18.41 -8.37 -12.01
C ILE A 65 -18.77 -9.84 -12.17
N LYS A 66 -18.13 -10.51 -13.13
CA LYS A 66 -18.21 -11.96 -13.30
C LYS A 66 -16.84 -12.58 -13.09
N LEU A 67 -16.79 -13.58 -12.20
CA LEU A 67 -15.61 -14.44 -11.98
C LEU A 67 -16.07 -15.88 -12.22
N HIS A 68 -15.41 -16.57 -13.12
CA HIS A 68 -15.81 -17.90 -13.58
C HIS A 68 -17.30 -18.00 -13.93
N ASP A 69 -18.06 -18.79 -13.20
CA ASP A 69 -19.48 -19.06 -13.39
C ASP A 69 -20.41 -18.12 -12.58
N LYS A 70 -19.87 -17.35 -11.61
CA LYS A 70 -20.63 -16.54 -10.67
C LYS A 70 -20.59 -15.06 -10.96
N LYS A 71 -21.68 -14.38 -10.59
CA LYS A 71 -21.77 -12.90 -10.59
C LYS A 71 -21.64 -12.38 -9.17
N PHE A 72 -20.99 -11.24 -9.05
CA PHE A 72 -20.73 -10.57 -7.79
C PHE A 72 -21.06 -9.09 -7.91
N LYS A 73 -21.64 -8.50 -6.88
CA LYS A 73 -21.89 -7.06 -6.75
C LYS A 73 -21.05 -6.47 -5.62
N ILE A 74 -20.75 -5.17 -5.70
CA ILE A 74 -20.06 -4.46 -4.63
C ILE A 74 -20.87 -4.57 -3.34
N MET A 75 -20.20 -4.98 -2.26
CA MET A 75 -20.73 -5.03 -0.90
C MET A 75 -20.07 -3.97 -0.03
N ILE A 76 -18.73 -3.87 -0.06
CA ILE A 76 -17.96 -2.94 0.75
C ILE A 76 -16.97 -2.20 -0.17
N PRO A 77 -17.12 -0.88 -0.35
CA PRO A 77 -16.18 -0.09 -1.14
C PRO A 77 -14.84 0.08 -0.42
N ALA A 78 -13.76 0.27 -1.21
CA ALA A 78 -12.39 0.39 -0.73
C ALA A 78 -12.20 1.49 0.33
N GLU A 79 -12.94 2.58 0.22
CA GLU A 79 -12.89 3.68 1.17
C GLU A 79 -13.34 3.23 2.59
N LYS A 80 -14.35 2.35 2.67
CA LYS A 80 -14.82 1.78 3.94
C LYS A 80 -13.84 0.76 4.51
N ILE A 81 -13.14 0.03 3.64
CA ILE A 81 -12.06 -0.87 4.07
C ILE A 81 -10.92 -0.04 4.66
N ASP A 82 -10.51 1.04 4.02
CA ASP A 82 -9.42 1.90 4.51
C ASP A 82 -9.76 2.56 5.86
N GLU A 83 -11.01 3.03 6.05
CA GLU A 83 -11.50 3.53 7.33
C GLU A 83 -11.38 2.47 8.44
N ALA A 84 -11.80 1.22 8.15
CA ALA A 84 -11.75 0.13 9.11
C ALA A 84 -10.31 -0.32 9.43
N VAL A 85 -9.43 -0.36 8.41
CA VAL A 85 -8.00 -0.65 8.59
C VAL A 85 -7.34 0.43 9.43
N THR A 86 -7.69 1.70 9.23
CA THR A 86 -7.19 2.81 10.05
C THR A 86 -7.60 2.64 11.51
N ALA A 87 -8.88 2.40 11.76
CA ALA A 87 -9.39 2.24 13.12
C ALA A 87 -8.76 1.05 13.88
N VAL A 88 -8.48 -0.07 13.19
CA VAL A 88 -7.80 -1.20 13.83
C VAL A 88 -6.32 -0.94 14.04
N ALA A 89 -5.66 -0.22 13.13
CA ALA A 89 -4.27 0.20 13.29
C ALA A 89 -4.08 1.13 14.50
N ASP A 90 -4.98 2.11 14.69
CA ASP A 90 -4.96 3.03 15.83
C ASP A 90 -5.04 2.27 17.17
N ARG A 91 -5.87 1.23 17.24
CA ARG A 91 -5.96 0.37 18.44
C ARG A 91 -4.68 -0.40 18.68
N ILE A 92 -4.05 -0.94 17.63
CA ILE A 92 -2.77 -1.66 17.73
C ILE A 92 -1.68 -0.68 18.15
N ASN A 93 -1.62 0.52 17.58
CA ASN A 93 -0.65 1.55 17.94
C ASN A 93 -0.75 1.93 19.44
N ALA A 94 -1.98 2.10 19.94
CA ALA A 94 -2.21 2.37 21.35
C ALA A 94 -1.78 1.22 22.27
N ASP A 95 -2.12 -0.02 21.92
CA ASP A 95 -1.84 -1.21 22.76
C ASP A 95 -0.35 -1.57 22.78
N TYR A 96 0.40 -1.28 21.70
CA TYR A 96 1.82 -1.63 21.56
C TYR A 96 2.75 -0.41 21.67
N ALA A 97 2.26 0.74 22.11
CA ALA A 97 3.08 1.91 22.38
C ALA A 97 4.20 1.58 23.37
N GLY A 98 5.47 1.71 22.95
CA GLY A 98 6.64 1.41 23.76
C GLY A 98 6.98 -0.07 23.90
N CYS A 99 6.27 -0.99 23.25
CA CYS A 99 6.64 -2.40 23.20
C CYS A 99 7.89 -2.62 22.34
N PRO A 100 8.76 -3.57 22.69
CA PRO A 100 9.86 -4.00 21.82
C PRO A 100 9.28 -4.57 20.52
N THR A 101 9.81 -4.16 19.40
CA THR A 101 9.54 -4.56 18.01
C THR A 101 8.62 -5.79 17.85
N PRO A 102 7.27 -5.64 17.79
CA PRO A 102 6.36 -6.76 17.61
C PRO A 102 6.53 -7.41 16.23
N LEU A 103 6.22 -8.69 16.13
CA LEU A 103 6.24 -9.46 14.90
C LEU A 103 4.82 -9.59 14.36
N PHE A 104 4.57 -9.07 13.15
CA PHE A 104 3.34 -9.31 12.40
C PHE A 104 3.50 -10.55 11.53
N VAL A 105 2.55 -11.47 11.60
CA VAL A 105 2.56 -12.74 10.86
C VAL A 105 1.33 -12.79 9.96
N GLY A 106 1.53 -12.52 8.66
CA GLY A 106 0.46 -12.58 7.68
C GLY A 106 0.18 -13.99 7.19
N VAL A 107 -1.09 -14.36 7.10
CA VAL A 107 -1.52 -15.68 6.60
C VAL A 107 -1.80 -15.58 5.11
N LEU A 108 -0.95 -16.22 4.31
CA LEU A 108 -1.07 -16.21 2.85
C LEU A 108 -2.12 -17.22 2.36
N ASN A 109 -2.84 -16.91 1.24
CA ASN A 109 -2.56 -15.75 0.36
C ASN A 109 -3.48 -14.55 0.64
N GLY A 110 -4.62 -14.71 1.29
CA GLY A 110 -5.68 -13.71 1.37
C GLY A 110 -5.28 -12.43 2.11
N SER A 111 -4.48 -12.54 3.16
CA SER A 111 -4.15 -11.40 4.03
C SER A 111 -3.18 -10.37 3.41
N PHE A 112 -2.61 -10.61 2.21
CA PHE A 112 -1.50 -9.79 1.69
C PHE A 112 -1.87 -8.31 1.49
N MET A 113 -3.09 -8.01 1.01
CA MET A 113 -3.54 -6.63 0.84
C MET A 113 -3.79 -5.96 2.19
N PHE A 114 -4.51 -6.64 3.08
CA PHE A 114 -4.77 -6.16 4.43
C PHE A 114 -3.47 -5.91 5.19
N MET A 115 -2.52 -6.86 5.19
CA MET A 115 -1.20 -6.70 5.81
C MET A 115 -0.47 -5.47 5.26
N SER A 116 -0.44 -5.30 3.93
CA SER A 116 0.22 -4.15 3.30
C SER A 116 -0.35 -2.81 3.75
N ASP A 117 -1.67 -2.69 3.83
CA ASP A 117 -2.31 -1.44 4.20
C ASP A 117 -2.27 -1.19 5.71
N LEU A 118 -2.40 -2.25 6.52
CA LEU A 118 -2.26 -2.18 7.97
C LEU A 118 -0.89 -1.66 8.38
N ILE A 119 0.18 -2.25 7.87
CA ILE A 119 1.56 -1.91 8.25
C ILE A 119 1.93 -0.45 7.94
N LYS A 120 1.40 0.12 6.86
CA LYS A 120 1.60 1.55 6.53
C LYS A 120 1.01 2.51 7.57
N LYS A 121 0.10 2.03 8.42
CA LYS A 121 -0.59 2.79 9.45
C LYS A 121 -0.06 2.48 10.86
N ILE A 122 0.91 1.58 10.99
CA ILE A 122 1.60 1.29 12.26
C ILE A 122 2.73 2.29 12.45
N ASP A 123 2.76 2.94 13.61
CA ASP A 123 3.66 4.07 13.94
C ASP A 123 4.89 3.68 14.76
N PHE A 124 5.10 2.38 15.02
CA PHE A 124 6.26 1.84 15.72
C PHE A 124 7.06 0.86 14.87
N ASN A 125 8.32 0.61 15.26
CA ASN A 125 9.17 -0.39 14.60
C ASN A 125 8.59 -1.79 14.76
N ASN A 126 8.48 -2.51 13.65
CA ASN A 126 7.90 -3.84 13.60
C ASN A 126 8.68 -4.75 12.65
N GLU A 127 8.52 -6.05 12.82
CA GLU A 127 9.01 -7.06 11.88
C GLU A 127 7.84 -7.76 11.20
N LEU A 128 8.08 -8.24 9.98
CA LEU A 128 7.09 -8.94 9.18
C LEU A 128 7.54 -10.36 8.87
N SER A 129 6.60 -11.28 8.95
CA SER A 129 6.75 -12.63 8.43
C SER A 129 5.46 -13.09 7.80
N PHE A 130 5.54 -14.12 6.98
CA PHE A 130 4.36 -14.72 6.37
C PHE A 130 4.38 -16.22 6.60
N VAL A 131 3.19 -16.78 6.80
CA VAL A 131 2.96 -18.21 6.86
C VAL A 131 1.96 -18.60 5.79
N LYS A 132 2.08 -19.81 5.28
CA LYS A 132 1.09 -20.40 4.39
C LYS A 132 0.67 -21.73 4.95
N LEU A 133 -0.62 -21.84 5.27
CA LEU A 133 -1.21 -23.09 5.72
C LEU A 133 -1.60 -23.93 4.51
N ALA A 134 -1.35 -25.24 4.57
CA ALA A 134 -1.91 -26.17 3.59
C ALA A 134 -3.34 -26.49 4.02
N SER A 135 -4.34 -26.18 3.18
CA SER A 135 -5.64 -26.80 3.30
C SER A 135 -5.53 -28.24 2.83
N TYR A 136 -5.83 -29.20 3.70
CA TYR A 136 -5.90 -30.61 3.29
C TYR A 136 -7.22 -30.85 2.56
N GLU A 137 -7.15 -30.98 1.23
CA GLU A 137 -8.15 -31.69 0.45
C GLU A 137 -7.76 -33.18 0.42
N GLY A 138 -8.34 -34.00 1.31
CA GLY A 138 -8.09 -35.43 1.28
C GLY A 138 -8.65 -36.19 2.49
N THR A 139 -9.18 -37.38 2.23
CA THR A 139 -9.96 -38.25 3.13
C THR A 139 -9.16 -38.94 4.25
N SER A 140 -7.94 -38.49 4.57
CA SER A 140 -7.16 -39.00 5.71
C SER A 140 -6.49 -37.84 6.44
N SER A 141 -7.26 -37.15 7.28
CA SER A 141 -6.74 -36.12 8.19
C SER A 141 -5.99 -36.79 9.33
N THR A 142 -4.65 -36.73 9.32
CA THR A 142 -3.82 -37.01 10.52
C THR A 142 -3.88 -35.84 11.50
N GLY A 143 -4.69 -34.81 11.26
CA GLY A 143 -4.86 -33.65 12.14
C GLY A 143 -3.66 -32.67 12.13
N GLU A 144 -2.63 -32.90 11.33
CA GLU A 144 -1.49 -32.00 11.22
C GLU A 144 -1.64 -31.05 10.06
N VAL A 145 -1.88 -29.77 10.34
CA VAL A 145 -1.77 -28.67 9.35
C VAL A 145 -0.27 -28.43 9.12
N LYS A 146 0.25 -28.84 7.97
CA LYS A 146 1.65 -28.52 7.62
C LYS A 146 1.75 -27.10 7.11
N SER A 147 2.60 -26.30 7.74
CA SER A 147 3.00 -25.01 7.20
C SER A 147 3.83 -25.20 5.95
N LEU A 148 3.37 -24.70 4.79
CA LEU A 148 4.14 -24.69 3.53
C LEU A 148 5.23 -23.62 3.54
N ILE A 149 4.98 -22.51 4.23
CA ILE A 149 5.93 -21.43 4.51
C ILE A 149 5.84 -21.19 6.01
N GLY A 150 6.94 -21.36 6.72
CA GLY A 150 6.99 -21.20 8.17
C GLY A 150 7.63 -19.88 8.60
N LEU A 151 7.55 -19.61 9.88
CA LEU A 151 8.23 -18.48 10.50
C LEU A 151 9.75 -18.63 10.40
N ASN A 152 10.43 -17.56 10.02
CA ASN A 152 11.88 -17.48 10.05
C ASN A 152 12.34 -17.00 11.45
N GLY A 153 13.04 -17.87 12.17
CA GLY A 153 13.62 -17.54 13.48
C GLY A 153 12.72 -17.84 14.69
N SER A 154 13.27 -17.55 15.88
CA SER A 154 12.58 -17.73 17.15
C SER A 154 11.59 -16.61 17.43
N ILE A 155 10.44 -16.97 17.99
CA ILE A 155 9.45 -16.00 18.50
C ILE A 155 9.38 -16.02 20.05
N GLU A 156 10.27 -16.77 20.70
CA GLU A 156 10.32 -16.87 22.16
C GLU A 156 10.49 -15.48 22.79
N GLY A 157 9.62 -15.16 23.73
CA GLY A 157 9.60 -13.87 24.42
C GLY A 157 9.15 -12.67 23.60
N ARG A 158 8.72 -12.87 22.35
CA ARG A 158 8.27 -11.79 21.46
C ARG A 158 6.75 -11.59 21.48
N HIS A 159 6.32 -10.37 21.22
CA HIS A 159 4.92 -10.08 20.93
C HIS A 159 4.64 -10.42 19.47
N VAL A 160 3.58 -11.20 19.22
CA VAL A 160 3.19 -11.66 17.89
C VAL A 160 1.76 -11.22 17.59
N ILE A 161 1.54 -10.66 16.39
CA ILE A 161 0.22 -10.30 15.88
C ILE A 161 -0.03 -11.08 14.59
N VAL A 162 -0.95 -12.03 14.66
CA VAL A 162 -1.39 -12.81 13.48
C VAL A 162 -2.34 -11.94 12.67
N VAL A 163 -2.09 -11.79 11.38
CA VAL A 163 -2.90 -10.99 10.45
C VAL A 163 -3.58 -11.89 9.44
N GLU A 164 -4.91 -11.91 9.46
CA GLU A 164 -5.79 -12.75 8.66
C GLU A 164 -6.75 -11.90 7.85
N ASP A 165 -7.09 -12.32 6.64
CA ASP A 165 -8.10 -11.65 5.82
C ASP A 165 -9.51 -11.87 6.37
N ILE A 166 -9.84 -13.10 6.73
CA ILE A 166 -11.16 -13.45 7.24
C ILE A 166 -11.08 -14.57 8.28
N VAL A 167 -11.76 -14.38 9.40
CA VAL A 167 -12.02 -15.42 10.39
C VAL A 167 -13.47 -15.84 10.28
N ASP A 168 -13.68 -17.05 9.76
CA ASP A 168 -15.01 -17.69 9.59
C ASP A 168 -15.26 -18.67 10.75
N THR A 169 -15.04 -19.97 10.56
CA THR A 169 -15.24 -20.99 11.62
C THR A 169 -14.22 -20.92 12.75
N GLY A 170 -13.01 -20.39 12.45
CA GLY A 170 -11.90 -20.26 13.38
C GLY A 170 -10.94 -21.46 13.42
N GLU A 171 -11.14 -22.48 12.57
CA GLU A 171 -10.29 -23.69 12.53
C GLU A 171 -8.82 -23.34 12.31
N SER A 172 -8.51 -22.56 11.26
CA SER A 172 -7.14 -22.17 10.92
C SER A 172 -6.48 -21.36 12.04
N ILE A 173 -7.23 -20.44 12.64
CA ILE A 173 -6.75 -19.60 13.74
C ILE A 173 -6.47 -20.44 14.99
N GLU A 174 -7.33 -21.38 15.34
CA GLU A 174 -7.11 -22.25 16.51
C GLU A 174 -5.83 -23.07 16.36
N HIS A 175 -5.62 -23.66 15.18
CA HIS A 175 -4.38 -24.40 14.89
C HIS A 175 -3.14 -23.51 15.01
N MET A 176 -3.17 -22.35 14.36
CA MET A 176 -2.06 -21.41 14.36
C MET A 176 -1.73 -20.91 15.76
N MET A 177 -2.74 -20.55 16.55
CA MET A 177 -2.56 -20.09 17.92
C MET A 177 -1.89 -21.14 18.79
N ARG A 178 -2.27 -22.42 18.65
CA ARG A 178 -1.64 -23.54 19.35
C ARG A 178 -0.16 -23.68 18.99
N ASP A 179 0.15 -23.63 17.69
CA ASP A 179 1.53 -23.77 17.20
C ASP A 179 2.43 -22.60 17.62
N LEU A 180 1.89 -21.38 17.61
CA LEU A 180 2.61 -20.19 18.03
C LEU A 180 2.83 -20.19 19.54
N GLN A 181 1.82 -20.52 20.34
CA GLN A 181 1.92 -20.58 21.81
C GLN A 181 2.92 -21.62 22.28
N ALA A 182 3.03 -22.77 21.60
CA ALA A 182 4.02 -23.79 21.89
C ALA A 182 5.48 -23.30 21.79
N ARG A 183 5.71 -22.19 21.05
CA ARG A 183 7.03 -21.55 20.87
C ARG A 183 7.32 -20.47 21.92
N ARG A 184 6.49 -20.34 22.96
CA ARG A 184 6.67 -19.45 24.11
C ARG A 184 6.85 -17.97 23.78
N PRO A 185 6.00 -17.35 22.95
CA PRO A 185 6.00 -15.91 22.76
C PRO A 185 5.59 -15.18 24.05
N ALA A 186 5.89 -13.88 24.14
CA ALA A 186 5.38 -13.03 25.23
C ALA A 186 3.86 -12.84 25.14
N SER A 187 3.35 -12.70 23.92
CA SER A 187 1.92 -12.71 23.63
C SER A 187 1.67 -13.11 22.17
N VAL A 188 0.48 -13.65 21.89
CA VAL A 188 -0.04 -13.83 20.54
C VAL A 188 -1.44 -13.27 20.49
N GLU A 189 -1.67 -12.32 19.60
CA GLU A 189 -2.97 -11.71 19.34
C GLU A 189 -3.38 -11.90 17.89
N VAL A 190 -4.69 -11.91 17.62
CA VAL A 190 -5.25 -12.04 16.26
C VAL A 190 -5.82 -10.70 15.81
N CYS A 191 -5.41 -10.30 14.60
CA CYS A 191 -5.96 -9.18 13.84
C CYS A 191 -6.56 -9.69 12.55
N THR A 192 -7.86 -9.46 12.33
CA THR A 192 -8.54 -9.87 11.10
C THR A 192 -9.25 -8.69 10.45
N LEU A 193 -9.26 -8.68 9.11
CA LEU A 193 -10.04 -7.70 8.38
C LEU A 193 -11.54 -8.00 8.52
N PHE A 194 -11.93 -9.24 8.25
CA PHE A 194 -13.33 -9.66 8.37
C PHE A 194 -13.49 -10.73 9.45
N PHE A 195 -14.52 -10.54 10.26
CA PHE A 195 -14.95 -11.52 11.26
C PHE A 195 -16.41 -11.91 11.03
N LYS A 196 -16.69 -13.22 11.03
CA LYS A 196 -18.05 -13.76 10.89
C LYS A 196 -18.54 -14.32 12.23
N PRO A 197 -19.15 -13.50 13.07
CA PRO A 197 -19.59 -13.96 14.41
C PRO A 197 -20.63 -15.09 14.33
N GLY A 198 -21.46 -15.12 13.28
CA GLY A 198 -22.46 -16.17 13.07
C GLY A 198 -21.88 -17.55 12.77
N SER A 199 -20.67 -17.62 12.19
CA SER A 199 -19.97 -18.87 11.82
C SER A 199 -18.93 -19.28 12.83
N TYR A 200 -18.43 -18.36 13.66
CA TYR A 200 -17.34 -18.61 14.57
C TYR A 200 -17.71 -19.62 15.67
N ARG A 201 -16.89 -20.66 15.87
CA ARG A 201 -17.18 -21.79 16.78
C ARG A 201 -16.06 -22.08 17.79
N LYS A 202 -15.03 -21.24 17.83
CA LYS A 202 -13.85 -21.46 18.67
C LYS A 202 -13.83 -20.52 19.88
N GLN A 203 -12.91 -20.81 20.83
CA GLN A 203 -12.75 -20.00 22.04
C GLN A 203 -11.55 -19.04 21.96
N VAL A 204 -10.86 -19.00 20.81
CA VAL A 204 -9.72 -18.10 20.62
C VAL A 204 -10.22 -16.66 20.53
N PRO A 205 -9.78 -15.74 21.41
CA PRO A 205 -10.17 -14.34 21.31
C PRO A 205 -9.66 -13.71 20.02
N ILE A 206 -10.54 -13.02 19.29
CA ILE A 206 -10.14 -12.19 18.14
C ILE A 206 -10.09 -10.75 18.62
N LYS A 207 -8.92 -10.31 19.08
CA LYS A 207 -8.73 -9.02 19.75
C LYS A 207 -8.95 -7.84 18.80
N TYR A 208 -8.38 -7.90 17.61
CA TYR A 208 -8.45 -6.85 16.62
C TYR A 208 -9.31 -7.28 15.44
N ARG A 209 -10.53 -6.77 15.39
CA ARG A 209 -11.49 -6.99 14.29
C ARG A 209 -11.71 -5.65 13.62
N ALA A 210 -11.41 -5.57 12.30
CA ALA A 210 -11.66 -4.35 11.55
C ALA A 210 -13.14 -4.23 11.18
N MET A 211 -13.76 -5.33 10.72
CA MET A 211 -15.18 -5.36 10.32
C MET A 211 -15.84 -6.69 10.70
N GLU A 212 -17.08 -6.62 11.14
CA GLU A 212 -17.94 -7.80 11.29
C GLU A 212 -18.87 -7.89 10.09
N ILE A 213 -19.02 -9.10 9.52
CA ILE A 213 -19.86 -9.36 8.35
C ILE A 213 -20.75 -10.59 8.60
N GLY A 214 -21.75 -10.77 7.76
CA GLY A 214 -22.59 -11.99 7.75
C GLY A 214 -21.85 -13.21 7.17
N ASN A 215 -22.63 -14.24 6.81
CA ASN A 215 -22.07 -15.50 6.31
C ASN A 215 -21.95 -15.53 4.78
N GLU A 216 -22.12 -14.40 4.13
CA GLU A 216 -22.06 -14.29 2.67
C GLU A 216 -20.69 -14.74 2.13
N PHE A 217 -20.70 -15.28 0.90
CA PHE A 217 -19.49 -15.56 0.16
C PHE A 217 -19.01 -14.28 -0.53
N ILE A 218 -17.80 -13.85 -0.18
CA ILE A 218 -17.20 -12.58 -0.62
C ILE A 218 -15.88 -12.81 -1.33
N VAL A 219 -15.53 -11.88 -2.23
CA VAL A 219 -14.25 -11.84 -2.95
C VAL A 219 -13.75 -10.41 -3.04
N GLY A 220 -12.47 -10.24 -3.29
CA GLY A 220 -11.82 -8.94 -3.41
C GLY A 220 -10.89 -8.65 -2.25
N TYR A 221 -10.06 -7.64 -2.39
CA TYR A 221 -9.10 -7.17 -1.38
C TYR A 221 -8.29 -8.31 -0.74
N GLY A 222 -7.75 -9.20 -1.59
CA GLY A 222 -7.00 -10.39 -1.16
C GLY A 222 -7.78 -11.69 -1.23
N LEU A 223 -9.09 -11.67 -0.99
CA LEU A 223 -9.97 -12.84 -1.06
C LEU A 223 -10.26 -13.25 -2.51
N ASP A 224 -10.42 -14.54 -2.75
CA ASP A 224 -10.61 -15.08 -4.09
C ASP A 224 -11.81 -16.00 -4.24
N TYR A 225 -12.17 -16.20 -5.51
CA TYR A 225 -12.97 -17.31 -5.97
C TYR A 225 -12.17 -18.06 -7.04
N ASP A 226 -11.69 -19.26 -6.71
CA ASP A 226 -10.86 -20.11 -7.58
C ASP A 226 -9.72 -19.30 -8.24
N GLN A 227 -8.85 -18.72 -7.39
CA GLN A 227 -7.69 -17.88 -7.71
C GLN A 227 -7.98 -16.52 -8.35
N LEU A 228 -9.24 -16.18 -8.69
CA LEU A 228 -9.61 -14.88 -9.25
C LEU A 228 -10.21 -13.95 -8.19
N GLY A 229 -10.07 -12.64 -8.41
CA GLY A 229 -10.69 -11.61 -7.55
C GLY A 229 -9.75 -10.95 -6.57
N ARG A 230 -8.60 -11.53 -6.20
CA ARG A 230 -7.70 -11.00 -5.16
C ARG A 230 -7.24 -9.56 -5.39
N SER A 231 -7.10 -9.15 -6.65
CA SER A 231 -6.63 -7.80 -7.02
C SER A 231 -7.70 -6.72 -7.04
N LEU A 232 -8.96 -7.08 -6.80
CA LEU A 232 -10.05 -6.10 -6.68
C LEU A 232 -9.84 -5.26 -5.42
N LYS A 233 -10.03 -3.95 -5.53
CA LYS A 233 -9.86 -3.03 -4.40
C LYS A 233 -11.05 -3.04 -3.43
N ASP A 234 -12.24 -3.35 -3.94
CA ASP A 234 -13.50 -3.42 -3.20
C ASP A 234 -13.81 -4.87 -2.82
N ILE A 235 -14.70 -5.04 -1.85
CA ILE A 235 -15.29 -6.35 -1.56
C ILE A 235 -16.59 -6.50 -2.32
N TYR A 236 -16.71 -7.65 -2.95
CA TYR A 236 -17.89 -8.07 -3.71
C TYR A 236 -18.54 -9.30 -3.07
N VAL A 237 -19.84 -9.34 -3.11
CA VAL A 237 -20.64 -10.48 -2.63
C VAL A 237 -21.27 -11.20 -3.81
N VAL A 238 -21.33 -12.53 -3.72
CA VAL A 238 -22.00 -13.38 -4.73
C VAL A 238 -23.46 -13.03 -4.82
N THR A 239 -24.02 -12.98 -6.04
CA THR A 239 -25.43 -12.70 -6.31
C THR A 239 -26.18 -13.89 -6.91
N GLU A 240 -25.52 -14.65 -7.77
CA GLU A 240 -26.05 -15.84 -8.46
C GLU A 240 -24.89 -16.79 -8.80
#